data_4207ce2a3928ad765c6d0519283e2c74
#
_entry.id   4207ce2a3928ad765c6d0519283e2c74
#
_cell.length_a   1.000
_cell.length_b   1.000
_cell.length_c   1.000
_cell.angle_alpha   90.00
_cell.angle_beta   90.00
_cell.angle_gamma   90.00
#
_symmetry.space_group_name_H-M   'P 1'
#
loop_
_entity.id
_entity.type
_entity.pdbx_description
1 polymer ?
#
loop_
_entity_poly.entity_id
_entity_poly.type
_entity_poly.pdbx_seq_one_letter_code
_entity_poly.pdbx_strand_id
1 'polypeptide(L)'
;MASNLPDTRHIALHAASFDLKGFKSWQGRDGLGYQFTLLHEGAPVAQVTEHGNGGCLRVDWLGVTRSGAPMPLGPDATPAQRKKAAAQAAQTGKALAALASILAALPDLELGHGIVVKANEDNVLGSLAEVVDLRKLVKRKTVFAEGDKVYTLNTPYTAAVATLLAAKRPSAVVLNTLAVYA
;
A
#
# COMPACT_ATOMS: atom_id res chain seq x y z
N MET A 1 12.35 -10.21 -19.05
CA MET A 1 12.70 -10.27 -17.61
C MET A 1 11.76 -9.31 -16.92
N ALA A 2 10.82 -9.82 -16.11
CA ALA A 2 9.96 -8.96 -15.32
C ALA A 2 10.85 -8.10 -14.42
N SER A 3 10.68 -6.80 -14.43
CA SER A 3 11.44 -5.89 -13.59
C SER A 3 11.03 -6.17 -12.13
N ASN A 4 11.94 -6.71 -11.33
CA ASN A 4 11.79 -6.87 -9.88
C ASN A 4 11.88 -5.48 -9.17
N LEU A 5 11.17 -4.51 -9.71
CA LEU A 5 11.18 -3.17 -9.16
C LEU A 5 10.05 -3.02 -8.17
N PRO A 6 10.32 -2.52 -6.96
CA PRO A 6 9.25 -2.23 -6.02
C PRO A 6 8.26 -1.26 -6.67
N ASP A 7 7.00 -1.62 -6.63
CA ASP A 7 5.92 -0.77 -7.10
C ASP A 7 5.83 0.48 -6.21
N THR A 8 5.97 1.66 -6.79
CA THR A 8 5.92 2.94 -6.06
C THR A 8 4.49 3.42 -5.78
N ARG A 9 3.47 2.66 -6.14
CA ARG A 9 2.03 2.99 -5.93
C ARG A 9 1.69 3.21 -4.46
N HIS A 10 2.39 2.50 -3.55
CA HIS A 10 2.27 2.74 -2.12
C HIS A 10 2.59 4.18 -1.70
N ILE A 11 3.40 4.92 -2.48
CA ILE A 11 3.68 6.35 -2.22
C ILE A 11 2.39 7.16 -2.37
N ALA A 12 1.60 6.89 -3.41
CA ALA A 12 0.31 7.56 -3.61
C ALA A 12 -0.69 7.20 -2.50
N LEU A 13 -0.71 5.93 -2.07
CA LEU A 13 -1.53 5.49 -0.94
C LEU A 13 -1.15 6.22 0.35
N HIS A 14 0.15 6.30 0.64
CA HIS A 14 0.62 6.99 1.84
C HIS A 14 0.32 8.50 1.79
N ALA A 15 0.50 9.16 0.64
CA ALA A 15 0.15 10.56 0.47
C ALA A 15 -1.35 10.82 0.72
N ALA A 16 -2.21 9.83 0.49
CA ALA A 16 -3.64 9.85 0.81
C ALA A 16 -3.94 9.24 2.20
N SER A 17 -2.97 9.23 3.11
CA SER A 17 -3.10 8.77 4.51
C SER A 17 -3.47 7.29 4.68
N PHE A 18 -3.15 6.45 3.70
CA PHE A 18 -3.19 5.01 3.88
C PHE A 18 -1.88 4.49 4.48
N ASP A 19 -2.00 3.50 5.36
CA ASP A 19 -0.88 2.78 5.96
C ASP A 19 -1.31 1.35 6.29
N LEU A 20 -0.38 0.53 6.78
CA LEU A 20 -0.67 -0.84 7.20
C LEU A 20 -0.26 -1.11 8.65
N LYS A 21 -0.97 -2.05 9.30
CA LYS A 21 -0.68 -2.51 10.65
C LYS A 21 -0.74 -4.03 10.75
N GLY A 22 0.09 -4.61 11.58
CA GLY A 22 0.03 -6.04 11.90
C GLY A 22 0.39 -6.95 10.72
N PHE A 23 1.37 -6.54 9.90
CA PHE A 23 1.84 -7.33 8.77
C PHE A 23 2.39 -8.68 9.23
N LYS A 24 1.90 -9.74 8.58
CA LYS A 24 2.39 -11.12 8.72
C LYS A 24 2.59 -11.70 7.33
N SER A 25 3.64 -12.49 7.14
CA SER A 25 3.90 -13.19 5.88
C SER A 25 4.24 -14.66 6.11
N TRP A 26 3.95 -15.49 5.12
CA TRP A 26 4.26 -16.92 5.11
C TRP A 26 4.59 -17.39 3.70
N GLN A 27 5.27 -18.54 3.59
CA GLN A 27 5.48 -19.16 2.28
C GLN A 27 4.19 -19.90 1.89
N GLY A 28 3.60 -19.49 0.78
CA GLY A 28 2.49 -20.18 0.13
C GLY A 28 2.98 -21.18 -0.91
N ARG A 29 2.03 -21.81 -1.61
CA ARG A 29 2.34 -22.81 -2.66
C ARG A 29 2.98 -22.17 -3.89
N ASP A 30 2.46 -21.04 -4.34
CA ASP A 30 2.84 -20.39 -5.59
C ASP A 30 3.52 -19.03 -5.36
N GLY A 31 3.82 -18.67 -4.11
CA GLY A 31 4.47 -17.41 -3.76
C GLY A 31 4.39 -17.04 -2.29
N LEU A 32 4.66 -15.78 -2.00
CA LEU A 32 4.56 -15.23 -0.65
C LEU A 32 3.11 -14.87 -0.33
N GLY A 33 2.55 -15.52 0.69
CA GLY A 33 1.30 -15.09 1.28
C GLY A 33 1.55 -14.03 2.36
N TYR A 34 0.61 -13.11 2.54
CA TYR A 34 0.67 -12.11 3.59
C TYR A 34 -0.72 -11.63 4.01
N GLN A 35 -0.78 -11.05 5.20
CA GLN A 35 -1.97 -10.33 5.66
C GLN A 35 -1.58 -9.10 6.46
N PHE A 36 -2.44 -8.08 6.41
CA PHE A 36 -2.33 -6.88 7.24
C PHE A 36 -3.68 -6.19 7.43
N THR A 37 -3.76 -5.33 8.43
CA THR A 37 -4.88 -4.39 8.58
C THR A 37 -4.55 -3.11 7.82
N LEU A 38 -5.40 -2.74 6.86
CA LEU A 38 -5.32 -1.46 6.17
C LEU A 38 -5.84 -0.36 7.09
N LEU A 39 -5.07 0.70 7.20
CA LEU A 39 -5.41 1.93 7.91
C LEU A 39 -5.68 3.06 6.90
N HIS A 40 -6.62 3.93 7.23
CA HIS A 40 -6.81 5.23 6.56
C HIS A 40 -7.01 6.30 7.64
N GLU A 41 -6.21 7.37 7.58
CA GLU A 41 -6.16 8.40 8.65
C GLU A 41 -5.92 7.77 10.05
N GLY A 42 -5.09 6.73 10.13
CA GLY A 42 -4.78 5.99 11.36
C GLY A 42 -5.88 5.04 11.86
N ALA A 43 -7.07 5.05 11.27
CA ALA A 43 -8.18 4.16 11.66
C ALA A 43 -8.21 2.88 10.79
N PRO A 44 -8.50 1.69 11.36
CA PRO A 44 -8.61 0.45 10.60
C PRO A 44 -9.86 0.50 9.69
N VAL A 45 -9.66 0.17 8.40
CA VAL A 45 -10.72 0.23 7.38
C VAL A 45 -10.92 -1.08 6.63
N ALA A 46 -9.89 -1.95 6.56
CA ALA A 46 -10.02 -3.27 5.93
C ALA A 46 -9.03 -4.28 6.51
N GLN A 47 -9.31 -5.57 6.28
CA GLN A 47 -8.33 -6.66 6.36
C GLN A 47 -7.92 -7.04 4.94
N VAL A 48 -6.63 -7.10 4.69
CA VAL A 48 -6.06 -7.45 3.38
C VAL A 48 -5.32 -8.76 3.54
N THR A 49 -5.59 -9.72 2.66
CA THR A 49 -4.96 -11.05 2.68
C THR A 49 -4.62 -11.50 1.27
N GLU A 50 -3.37 -11.91 1.08
CA GLU A 50 -2.88 -12.65 -0.09
C GLU A 50 -2.48 -14.05 0.39
N HIS A 51 -3.01 -15.09 -0.25
CA HIS A 51 -2.86 -16.47 0.24
C HIS A 51 -1.57 -17.17 -0.20
N GLY A 52 -0.79 -16.58 -1.12
CA GLY A 52 0.43 -17.18 -1.67
C GLY A 52 0.17 -18.36 -2.60
N ASN A 53 -0.98 -18.40 -3.25
CA ASN A 53 -1.40 -19.45 -4.19
C ASN A 53 -1.75 -18.92 -5.59
N GLY A 54 -1.25 -17.72 -5.94
CA GLY A 54 -1.42 -17.10 -7.25
C GLY A 54 -2.83 -16.54 -7.51
N GLY A 55 -3.66 -16.41 -6.47
CA GLY A 55 -4.99 -15.82 -6.56
C GLY A 55 -4.99 -14.29 -6.42
N CYS A 56 -6.18 -13.70 -6.53
CA CYS A 56 -6.38 -12.27 -6.27
C CYS A 56 -6.24 -11.95 -4.78
N LEU A 57 -5.88 -10.71 -4.52
CA LEU A 57 -5.90 -10.15 -3.18
C LEU A 57 -7.33 -10.16 -2.61
N ARG A 58 -7.47 -10.59 -1.38
CA ARG A 58 -8.74 -10.51 -0.67
C ARG A 58 -8.75 -9.28 0.22
N VAL A 59 -9.73 -8.40 0.00
CA VAL A 59 -9.95 -7.20 0.81
C VAL A 59 -11.31 -7.29 1.49
N ASP A 60 -11.29 -7.40 2.82
CA ASP A 60 -12.49 -7.44 3.64
C ASP A 60 -12.68 -6.05 4.29
N TRP A 61 -13.49 -5.19 3.67
CA TRP A 61 -13.76 -3.83 4.15
C TRP A 61 -14.60 -3.85 5.42
N LEU A 62 -14.21 -3.08 6.45
CA LEU A 62 -14.85 -3.09 7.76
C LEU A 62 -16.12 -2.25 7.78
N GLY A 63 -17.21 -2.81 8.34
CA GLY A 63 -18.46 -2.11 8.56
C GLY A 63 -19.30 -1.86 7.31
N VAL A 64 -18.86 -2.32 6.15
CA VAL A 64 -19.60 -2.22 4.88
C VAL A 64 -19.69 -3.57 4.18
N THR A 65 -20.70 -3.73 3.36
CA THR A 65 -20.86 -4.87 2.45
C THR A 65 -19.89 -4.71 1.27
N ARG A 66 -19.76 -5.75 0.44
CA ARG A 66 -18.96 -5.71 -0.78
C ARG A 66 -19.41 -4.60 -1.77
N SER A 67 -20.67 -4.18 -1.71
CA SER A 67 -21.18 -3.06 -2.51
C SER A 67 -20.92 -1.69 -1.89
N GLY A 68 -20.22 -1.61 -0.74
CA GLY A 68 -19.95 -0.36 -0.02
C GLY A 68 -21.09 0.14 0.88
N ALA A 69 -22.25 -0.54 0.90
CA ALA A 69 -23.33 -0.19 1.81
C ALA A 69 -22.99 -0.56 3.26
N PRO A 70 -23.50 0.18 4.26
CA PRO A 70 -23.31 -0.19 5.66
C PRO A 70 -23.74 -1.64 5.94
N MET A 71 -22.93 -2.37 6.70
CA MET A 71 -23.26 -3.75 7.06
C MET A 71 -24.48 -3.77 7.99
N PRO A 72 -25.52 -4.58 7.66
CA PRO A 72 -26.71 -4.66 8.50
C PRO A 72 -26.37 -5.25 9.86
N LEU A 73 -26.93 -4.64 10.91
CA LEU A 73 -26.86 -5.15 12.27
C LEU A 73 -28.10 -5.98 12.59
N GLY A 74 -27.93 -6.98 13.43
CA GLY A 74 -29.07 -7.75 13.93
C GLY A 74 -30.12 -6.89 14.65
N PRO A 75 -31.37 -7.39 14.78
CA PRO A 75 -32.46 -6.65 15.40
C PRO A 75 -32.15 -6.22 16.83
N ASP A 76 -31.41 -7.03 17.56
CA ASP A 76 -31.06 -6.81 18.99
C ASP A 76 -29.87 -5.88 19.20
N ALA A 77 -29.34 -5.23 18.14
CA ALA A 77 -28.21 -4.34 18.26
C ALA A 77 -28.57 -3.11 19.12
N THR A 78 -27.74 -2.87 20.13
CA THR A 78 -27.88 -1.72 21.03
C THR A 78 -27.61 -0.39 20.31
N PRO A 79 -28.12 0.76 20.82
CA PRO A 79 -27.81 2.08 20.27
C PRO A 79 -26.31 2.36 20.17
N ALA A 80 -25.50 1.89 21.13
CA ALA A 80 -24.05 2.03 21.12
C ALA A 80 -23.41 1.21 19.98
N GLN A 81 -23.85 -0.01 19.75
CA GLN A 81 -23.40 -0.84 18.63
C GLN A 81 -23.78 -0.23 17.29
N ARG A 82 -25.00 0.30 17.13
CA ARG A 82 -25.43 1.00 15.93
C ARG A 82 -24.57 2.24 15.65
N LYS A 83 -24.30 3.07 16.68
CA LYS A 83 -23.42 4.23 16.58
C LYS A 83 -22.00 3.85 16.16
N LYS A 84 -21.43 2.81 16.77
CA LYS A 84 -20.09 2.31 16.43
C LYS A 84 -20.03 1.78 14.99
N ALA A 85 -21.02 1.00 14.57
CA ALA A 85 -21.08 0.48 13.20
C ALA A 85 -21.23 1.59 12.15
N ALA A 86 -22.08 2.58 12.43
CA ALA A 86 -22.24 3.75 11.55
C ALA A 86 -20.94 4.56 11.42
N ALA A 87 -20.22 4.77 12.52
CA ALA A 87 -18.93 5.44 12.51
C ALA A 87 -17.88 4.64 11.70
N GLN A 88 -17.83 3.32 11.86
CA GLN A 88 -16.94 2.44 11.09
C GLN A 88 -17.28 2.49 9.60
N ALA A 89 -18.56 2.38 9.25
CA ALA A 89 -18.99 2.44 7.85
C ALA A 89 -18.66 3.81 7.21
N ALA A 90 -18.83 4.90 7.93
CA ALA A 90 -18.47 6.24 7.47
C ALA A 90 -16.96 6.38 7.22
N GLN A 91 -16.12 5.86 8.13
CA GLN A 91 -14.67 5.88 7.97
C GLN A 91 -14.22 5.04 6.77
N THR A 92 -14.80 3.84 6.62
CA THR A 92 -14.52 2.97 5.47
C THR A 92 -14.99 3.60 4.16
N GLY A 93 -16.14 4.29 4.16
CA GLY A 93 -16.64 5.03 3.00
C GLY A 93 -15.67 6.14 2.53
N LYS A 94 -15.06 6.87 3.46
CA LYS A 94 -14.01 7.86 3.14
C LYS A 94 -12.78 7.17 2.49
N ALA A 95 -12.35 6.05 3.06
CA ALA A 95 -11.21 5.30 2.52
C ALA A 95 -11.49 4.79 1.10
N LEU A 96 -12.67 4.25 0.84
CA LEU A 96 -13.09 3.81 -0.49
C LEU A 96 -13.08 4.95 -1.51
N ALA A 97 -13.60 6.13 -1.13
CA ALA A 97 -13.58 7.31 -1.99
C ALA A 97 -12.14 7.80 -2.28
N ALA A 98 -11.28 7.81 -1.27
CA ALA A 98 -9.86 8.16 -1.43
C ALA A 98 -9.14 7.16 -2.35
N LEU A 99 -9.35 5.85 -2.15
CA LEU A 99 -8.79 4.80 -3.01
C LEU A 99 -9.26 4.92 -4.45
N ALA A 100 -10.55 5.17 -4.68
CA ALA A 100 -11.09 5.39 -6.03
C ALA A 100 -10.42 6.58 -6.72
N SER A 101 -10.17 7.68 -5.99
CA SER A 101 -9.45 8.85 -6.51
C SER A 101 -8.00 8.52 -6.89
N ILE A 102 -7.30 7.71 -6.07
CA ILE A 102 -5.95 7.24 -6.38
C ILE A 102 -5.96 6.39 -7.64
N LEU A 103 -6.86 5.40 -7.72
CA LEU A 103 -6.97 4.50 -8.87
C LEU A 103 -7.24 5.26 -10.18
N ALA A 104 -8.05 6.32 -10.12
CA ALA A 104 -8.32 7.17 -11.27
C ALA A 104 -7.13 8.04 -11.71
N ALA A 105 -6.23 8.37 -10.78
CA ALA A 105 -5.07 9.22 -11.04
C ALA A 105 -3.80 8.45 -11.42
N LEU A 106 -3.72 7.15 -11.06
CA LEU A 106 -2.55 6.33 -11.35
C LEU A 106 -2.48 5.96 -12.83
N PRO A 107 -1.30 6.01 -13.46
CA PRO A 107 -1.11 5.52 -14.82
C PRO A 107 -1.27 3.99 -14.88
N ASP A 108 -1.60 3.51 -16.06
CA ASP A 108 -1.57 2.09 -16.35
C ASP A 108 -0.14 1.54 -16.17
N LEU A 109 -0.03 0.31 -15.67
CA LEU A 109 1.25 -0.36 -15.46
C LEU A 109 1.64 -1.15 -16.70
N GLU A 110 2.78 -0.83 -17.30
CA GLU A 110 3.34 -1.61 -18.40
C GLU A 110 4.24 -2.71 -17.83
N LEU A 111 3.81 -3.96 -17.97
CA LEU A 111 4.53 -5.15 -17.47
C LEU A 111 5.59 -5.67 -18.46
N GLY A 112 5.86 -4.96 -19.55
CA GLY A 112 6.70 -5.41 -20.66
C GLY A 112 5.93 -6.24 -21.69
N HIS A 113 6.54 -6.50 -22.87
CA HIS A 113 5.93 -7.21 -23.99
C HIS A 113 4.56 -6.65 -24.45
N GLY A 114 4.29 -5.35 -24.20
CA GLY A 114 3.04 -4.70 -24.56
C GLY A 114 1.84 -5.06 -23.65
N ILE A 115 2.09 -5.72 -22.52
CA ILE A 115 1.03 -6.01 -21.55
C ILE A 115 0.84 -4.76 -20.68
N VAL A 116 -0.36 -4.18 -20.76
CA VAL A 116 -0.77 -3.03 -19.96
C VAL A 116 -1.81 -3.48 -18.94
N VAL A 117 -1.56 -3.24 -17.66
CA VAL A 117 -2.47 -3.55 -16.56
C VAL A 117 -2.96 -2.25 -15.94
N LYS A 118 -4.26 -2.05 -15.91
CA LYS A 118 -4.87 -0.89 -15.23
C LYS A 118 -4.59 -0.93 -13.73
N ALA A 119 -4.43 0.26 -13.16
CA ALA A 119 -4.43 0.39 -11.72
C ALA A 119 -5.76 -0.15 -11.16
N ASN A 120 -5.67 -1.09 -10.23
CA ASN A 120 -6.80 -1.69 -9.56
C ASN A 120 -6.50 -1.89 -8.07
N GLU A 121 -7.52 -2.24 -7.30
CA GLU A 121 -7.42 -2.42 -5.86
C GLU A 121 -6.31 -3.42 -5.49
N ASP A 122 -6.25 -4.56 -6.17
CA ASP A 122 -5.29 -5.63 -5.87
C ASP A 122 -3.85 -5.16 -6.00
N ASN A 123 -3.49 -4.57 -7.15
CA ASN A 123 -2.10 -4.18 -7.40
C ASN A 123 -1.68 -2.91 -6.63
N VAL A 124 -2.63 -2.04 -6.30
CA VAL A 124 -2.33 -0.83 -5.53
C VAL A 124 -2.23 -1.15 -4.03
N LEU A 125 -3.17 -1.88 -3.45
CA LEU A 125 -3.09 -2.27 -2.04
C LEU A 125 -1.98 -3.30 -1.78
N GLY A 126 -1.71 -4.19 -2.75
CA GLY A 126 -0.59 -5.14 -2.70
C GLY A 126 0.77 -4.43 -2.56
N SER A 127 0.94 -3.26 -3.18
CA SER A 127 2.17 -2.47 -3.06
C SER A 127 2.52 -2.06 -1.62
N LEU A 128 1.54 -1.97 -0.72
CA LEU A 128 1.80 -1.70 0.70
C LEU A 128 2.60 -2.82 1.39
N ALA A 129 2.49 -4.06 0.93
CA ALA A 129 3.27 -5.16 1.48
C ALA A 129 4.78 -4.95 1.24
N GLU A 130 5.16 -4.35 0.11
CA GLU A 130 6.55 -4.03 -0.23
C GLU A 130 7.14 -2.95 0.69
N VAL A 131 6.31 -2.06 1.23
CA VAL A 131 6.74 -1.03 2.19
C VAL A 131 7.45 -1.64 3.38
N VAL A 132 7.02 -2.81 3.84
CA VAL A 132 7.64 -3.50 4.98
C VAL A 132 9.11 -3.81 4.71
N ASP A 133 9.43 -4.28 3.52
CA ASP A 133 10.81 -4.61 3.17
C ASP A 133 11.62 -3.35 2.84
N LEU A 134 11.02 -2.37 2.19
CA LEU A 134 11.66 -1.07 1.97
C LEU A 134 11.99 -0.35 3.29
N ARG A 135 11.10 -0.38 4.29
CA ARG A 135 11.38 0.13 5.65
C ARG A 135 12.61 -0.52 6.29
N LYS A 136 12.83 -1.81 6.05
CA LYS A 136 14.06 -2.49 6.53
C LYS A 136 15.30 -2.02 5.76
N LEU A 137 15.17 -1.80 4.45
CA LEU A 137 16.28 -1.38 3.60
C LEU A 137 16.73 0.06 3.92
N VAL A 138 15.80 1.01 4.03
CA VAL A 138 16.13 2.43 4.26
C VAL A 138 16.82 2.67 5.61
N LYS A 139 16.63 1.78 6.60
CA LYS A 139 17.35 1.83 7.88
C LYS A 139 18.84 1.50 7.78
N ARG A 140 19.25 0.83 6.70
CA ARG A 140 20.63 0.31 6.55
C ARG A 140 21.33 0.83 5.30
N LYS A 141 20.57 1.24 4.29
CA LYS A 141 21.05 1.60 2.97
C LYS A 141 20.42 2.90 2.50
N THR A 142 21.06 3.56 1.56
CA THR A 142 20.40 4.63 0.81
C THR A 142 19.57 4.00 -0.30
N VAL A 143 18.27 4.33 -0.33
CA VAL A 143 17.31 3.83 -1.31
C VAL A 143 16.69 5.02 -2.03
N PHE A 144 16.66 5.01 -3.35
CA PHE A 144 16.08 6.08 -4.14
C PHE A 144 15.38 5.52 -5.39
N ALA A 145 14.32 6.20 -5.82
CA ALA A 145 13.59 5.90 -7.05
C ALA A 145 13.95 6.91 -8.15
N GLU A 146 14.08 6.45 -9.38
CA GLU A 146 14.24 7.28 -10.56
C GLU A 146 13.40 6.69 -11.70
N GLY A 147 12.36 7.40 -12.10
CA GLY A 147 11.30 6.85 -12.94
C GLY A 147 10.59 5.69 -12.25
N ASP A 148 10.49 4.57 -12.94
CA ASP A 148 9.91 3.31 -12.46
C ASP A 148 10.90 2.40 -11.72
N LYS A 149 12.15 2.85 -11.52
CA LYS A 149 13.24 2.03 -10.98
C LYS A 149 13.63 2.46 -9.57
N VAL A 150 13.82 1.46 -8.70
CA VAL A 150 14.37 1.67 -7.36
C VAL A 150 15.80 1.17 -7.31
N TYR A 151 16.67 1.99 -6.74
CA TYR A 151 18.10 1.73 -6.60
C TYR A 151 18.49 1.71 -5.14
N THR A 152 19.51 0.93 -4.81
CA THR A 152 20.11 0.88 -3.48
C THR A 152 21.60 1.14 -3.55
N LEU A 153 22.09 1.99 -2.64
CA LEU A 153 23.52 2.12 -2.35
C LEU A 153 23.80 1.38 -1.04
N ASN A 154 24.89 0.59 -1.01
CA ASN A 154 25.34 -0.13 0.19
C ASN A 154 25.97 0.81 1.24
N THR A 155 25.39 1.96 1.43
CA THR A 155 25.82 2.97 2.40
C THR A 155 24.58 3.60 3.04
N PRO A 156 24.62 3.92 4.36
CA PRO A 156 23.54 4.62 5.02
C PRO A 156 23.29 6.00 4.39
N TYR A 157 22.06 6.45 4.43
CA TYR A 157 21.70 7.78 3.97
C TYR A 157 22.27 8.86 4.92
N THR A 158 23.07 9.76 4.38
CA THR A 158 23.71 10.87 5.10
C THR A 158 23.60 12.16 4.29
N ALA A 159 23.86 13.31 4.91
CA ALA A 159 23.89 14.59 4.20
C ALA A 159 24.88 14.61 3.00
N ALA A 160 26.03 13.97 3.14
CA ALA A 160 27.00 13.84 2.04
C ALA A 160 26.45 13.01 0.88
N VAL A 161 25.77 11.90 1.17
CA VAL A 161 25.11 11.08 0.15
C VAL A 161 23.95 11.82 -0.51
N ALA A 162 23.18 12.60 0.27
CA ALA A 162 22.12 13.46 -0.26
C ALA A 162 22.66 14.46 -1.30
N THR A 163 23.73 15.17 -0.97
CA THR A 163 24.39 16.14 -1.86
C THR A 163 24.89 15.46 -3.14
N LEU A 164 25.52 14.28 -3.01
CA LEU A 164 26.02 13.52 -4.15
C LEU A 164 24.88 13.04 -5.06
N LEU A 165 23.77 12.55 -4.50
CA LEU A 165 22.60 12.14 -5.24
C LEU A 165 21.97 13.31 -5.98
N ALA A 166 21.76 14.44 -5.30
CA ALA A 166 21.19 15.64 -5.92
C ALA A 166 22.04 16.13 -7.12
N ALA A 167 23.37 16.04 -7.02
CA ALA A 167 24.28 16.42 -8.10
C ALA A 167 24.28 15.43 -9.27
N LYS A 168 24.24 14.12 -9.00
CA LYS A 168 24.38 13.08 -10.03
C LYS A 168 23.05 12.55 -10.56
N ARG A 169 21.99 12.67 -9.81
CA ARG A 169 20.64 12.15 -10.08
C ARG A 169 19.57 13.13 -9.63
N PRO A 170 19.45 14.32 -10.30
CA PRO A 170 18.55 15.39 -9.86
C PRO A 170 17.06 15.01 -9.91
N SER A 171 16.69 14.00 -10.70
CA SER A 171 15.33 13.47 -10.79
C SER A 171 15.02 12.37 -9.75
N ALA A 172 16.02 11.92 -8.99
CA ALA A 172 15.83 10.84 -8.03
C ALA A 172 15.02 11.28 -6.81
N VAL A 173 14.02 10.48 -6.45
CA VAL A 173 13.27 10.62 -5.20
C VAL A 173 13.94 9.73 -4.14
N VAL A 174 14.50 10.33 -3.10
CA VAL A 174 15.16 9.60 -2.02
C VAL A 174 14.13 9.03 -1.06
N LEU A 175 13.97 7.71 -1.05
CA LEU A 175 12.95 7.04 -0.24
C LEU A 175 13.23 7.13 1.26
N ASN A 176 14.51 7.23 1.67
CA ASN A 176 14.91 7.42 3.08
C ASN A 176 14.33 8.70 3.72
N THR A 177 13.91 9.68 2.91
CA THR A 177 13.34 10.96 3.41
C THR A 177 11.83 10.94 3.50
N LEU A 178 11.18 9.90 2.97
CA LEU A 178 9.74 9.80 2.95
C LEU A 178 9.24 9.23 4.29
N ALA A 179 8.25 9.89 4.88
CA ALA A 179 7.66 9.48 6.17
C ALA A 179 7.11 8.05 6.15
N VAL A 180 6.69 7.55 4.99
CA VAL A 180 6.20 6.17 4.82
C VAL A 180 7.24 5.11 5.20
N TYR A 181 8.54 5.45 5.15
CA TYR A 181 9.63 4.51 5.49
C TYR A 181 10.32 4.82 6.82
N ALA A 182 9.89 5.86 7.53
CA ALA A 182 10.44 6.25 8.83
C ALA A 182 10.16 5.23 9.94
#